data_be6b91b356652c6471a606ae85a6c811
#
_entry.id   be6b91b356652c6471a606ae85a6c811
#
_cell.length_a   1.000
_cell.length_b   1.000
_cell.length_c   1.000
_cell.angle_alpha   90.00
_cell.angle_beta   90.00
_cell.angle_gamma   90.00
#
_symmetry.space_group_name_H-M   'P 1'
#
loop_
_entity.id
_entity.type
_entity.pdbx_description
1 polymer ?
#
loop_
_entity_poly.entity_id
_entity_poly.type
_entity_poly.pdbx_seq_one_letter_code
_entity_poly.pdbx_strand_id
1 'polypeptide(L)'
;MIRSSGESHLLPTSVAMRFTSSSRWFGQLLLLFAVALAFATSACHWFRSQPLSESERVELTARFKDVIVSAGSSQVWIKRPASSRHGQRPDTSLHVLAASSAYRGVLAALENESAQQELDLGEVKGNGRGGLQTIDLNVTRGRQRICRIHLREVPRLLRAAIVIDDLGQDLEAARKLLTLPYPLTFSVLPHLRYSQATAEEVHRAGREVMLHLPMEAEPGAHPLPGEGTICTGMSNAEVHRVVQNDLASVPFAAGVNNHMGSLATRNWVLMTEVMKVLAEHQLYFIDSRTTPDTVALAVAQRQGLRACYRAVFLDDTETIPYTLGQLREFRRFVKERGVGVAIGHPHATTVEALARFLPELEQADIEVVQASELVRLPEVARLHPPQKPGY
;
A
#
# COMPACT_ATOMS: atom_id res chain seq x y z
N MET A 1 75.68 54.08 31.89
CA MET A 1 77.10 53.72 31.71
C MET A 1 77.25 53.10 30.35
N ILE A 2 78.01 53.82 29.53
CA ILE A 2 79.05 53.39 28.59
C ILE A 2 78.57 52.64 27.37
N ARG A 3 78.41 53.28 26.23
CA ARG A 3 79.36 53.40 25.08
C ARG A 3 79.46 52.09 24.29
N SER A 4 79.47 52.00 23.01
CA SER A 4 79.69 52.89 21.90
C SER A 4 80.03 52.00 20.67
N SER A 5 79.72 52.51 19.55
CA SER A 5 80.49 52.49 18.26
C SER A 5 80.31 51.17 17.46
N GLY A 6 80.13 51.14 16.21
CA GLY A 6 80.35 52.07 15.13
C GLY A 6 80.52 51.31 13.87
N GLU A 7 80.26 52.01 12.75
CA GLU A 7 80.77 51.79 11.41
C GLU A 7 80.33 50.62 10.56
N SER A 8 79.49 50.85 9.59
CA SER A 8 79.74 51.30 8.20
C SER A 8 80.28 50.21 7.27
N HIS A 9 79.65 50.04 6.22
CA HIS A 9 80.02 49.91 4.85
C HIS A 9 79.41 48.76 4.00
N LEU A 10 78.89 49.26 2.88
CA LEU A 10 78.87 48.69 1.55
C LEU A 10 77.72 47.70 1.19
N LEU A 11 76.85 48.31 0.38
CA LEU A 11 76.22 47.62 -0.72
C LEU A 11 77.24 47.07 -1.69
N PRO A 12 77.00 45.91 -2.31
CA PRO A 12 76.45 45.98 -3.66
C PRO A 12 75.60 44.81 -4.11
N THR A 13 74.98 45.10 -5.20
CA THR A 13 74.58 44.25 -6.32
C THR A 13 73.20 43.57 -6.27
N SER A 14 72.43 44.14 -7.14
CA SER A 14 71.23 43.58 -7.79
C SER A 14 71.34 42.08 -8.15
N VAL A 15 70.49 41.25 -7.59
CA VAL A 15 70.21 39.93 -8.15
C VAL A 15 68.92 40.05 -8.89
N ALA A 16 69.00 40.17 -10.21
CA ALA A 16 67.84 39.97 -11.10
C ALA A 16 67.38 38.50 -11.00
N MET A 17 66.31 38.24 -10.28
CA MET A 17 65.62 36.98 -10.36
C MET A 17 65.02 36.86 -11.74
N ARG A 18 65.64 36.04 -12.58
CA ARG A 18 65.01 35.53 -13.81
C ARG A 18 63.84 34.65 -13.44
N PHE A 19 62.62 35.14 -13.64
CA PHE A 19 61.45 34.32 -13.70
C PHE A 19 61.53 33.44 -14.96
N THR A 20 61.99 32.22 -14.78
CA THR A 20 62.00 31.21 -15.83
C THR A 20 60.74 30.36 -15.76
N SER A 21 59.99 30.38 -16.86
CA SER A 21 59.20 29.30 -17.45
C SER A 21 58.06 28.56 -16.65
N SER A 22 57.78 28.85 -15.39
CA SER A 22 56.66 28.16 -14.68
C SER A 22 55.28 28.78 -14.91
N SER A 23 55.21 30.02 -15.38
CA SER A 23 53.94 30.71 -15.60
C SER A 23 53.14 30.21 -16.83
N ARG A 24 53.87 29.66 -17.84
CA ARG A 24 53.20 29.10 -19.03
C ARG A 24 52.49 27.77 -18.76
N TRP A 25 53.02 26.93 -17.90
CA TRP A 25 52.42 25.67 -17.50
C TRP A 25 51.16 25.88 -16.62
N PHE A 26 51.17 26.85 -15.73
CA PHE A 26 50.01 27.19 -14.88
C PHE A 26 48.86 27.77 -15.72
N GLY A 27 49.18 28.61 -16.72
CA GLY A 27 48.17 29.14 -17.64
C GLY A 27 47.56 28.05 -18.54
N GLN A 28 48.37 27.08 -19.00
CA GLN A 28 47.86 25.95 -19.78
C GLN A 28 47.01 24.98 -18.95
N LEU A 29 47.38 24.74 -17.68
CA LEU A 29 46.58 23.91 -16.77
C LEU A 29 45.22 24.56 -16.44
N LEU A 30 45.19 25.87 -16.20
CA LEU A 30 43.98 26.65 -15.98
C LEU A 30 43.07 26.68 -17.23
N LEU A 31 43.68 26.81 -18.41
CA LEU A 31 42.93 26.76 -19.68
C LEU A 31 42.33 25.36 -19.94
N LEU A 32 43.10 24.30 -19.66
CA LEU A 32 42.61 22.92 -19.76
C LEU A 32 41.49 22.63 -18.74
N PHE A 33 41.59 23.16 -17.51
CA PHE A 33 40.57 23.04 -16.50
C PHE A 33 39.30 23.82 -16.87
N ALA A 34 39.42 25.02 -17.40
CA ALA A 34 38.33 25.85 -17.90
C ALA A 34 37.63 25.20 -19.12
N VAL A 35 38.42 24.63 -20.04
CA VAL A 35 37.91 23.90 -21.21
C VAL A 35 37.22 22.60 -20.75
N ALA A 36 37.80 21.84 -19.82
CA ALA A 36 37.17 20.64 -19.25
C ALA A 36 35.84 20.97 -18.50
N LEU A 37 35.83 22.10 -17.75
CA LEU A 37 34.62 22.58 -17.08
C LEU A 37 33.56 23.05 -18.10
N ALA A 38 33.95 23.73 -19.17
CA ALA A 38 33.05 24.13 -20.26
C ALA A 38 32.53 22.92 -21.05
N PHE A 39 33.34 21.89 -21.26
CA PHE A 39 32.91 20.63 -21.86
C PHE A 39 31.98 19.84 -20.92
N ALA A 40 32.25 19.80 -19.63
CA ALA A 40 31.40 19.16 -18.63
C ALA A 40 30.05 19.88 -18.53
N THR A 41 30.02 21.21 -18.50
CA THR A 41 28.77 21.98 -18.49
C THR A 41 28.00 21.86 -19.81
N SER A 42 28.69 21.85 -20.96
CA SER A 42 28.09 21.63 -22.27
C SER A 42 27.55 20.20 -22.43
N ALA A 43 28.27 19.19 -21.94
CA ALA A 43 27.81 17.81 -21.93
C ALA A 43 26.60 17.63 -21.02
N CYS A 44 26.57 18.23 -19.83
CA CYS A 44 25.39 18.25 -18.95
C CYS A 44 24.20 18.96 -19.63
N HIS A 45 24.45 20.07 -20.32
CA HIS A 45 23.40 20.78 -21.05
C HIS A 45 22.87 19.96 -22.25
N TRP A 46 23.79 19.28 -22.97
CA TRP A 46 23.41 18.40 -24.07
C TRP A 46 22.61 17.18 -23.59
N PHE A 47 23.00 16.56 -22.47
CA PHE A 47 22.27 15.44 -21.86
C PHE A 47 20.86 15.84 -21.40
N ARG A 48 20.72 17.07 -20.85
CA ARG A 48 19.41 17.65 -20.47
C ARG A 48 18.51 17.98 -21.66
N SER A 49 19.06 18.13 -22.86
CA SER A 49 18.30 18.47 -24.08
C SER A 49 17.83 17.25 -24.87
N GLN A 50 18.30 16.04 -24.55
CA GLN A 50 17.86 14.82 -25.23
C GLN A 50 16.43 14.46 -24.85
N PRO A 51 15.59 14.08 -25.82
CA PRO A 51 14.24 13.65 -25.53
C PRO A 51 14.24 12.35 -24.73
N LEU A 52 13.54 12.35 -23.57
CA LEU A 52 13.30 11.16 -22.78
C LEU A 52 12.53 10.12 -23.60
N SER A 53 13.01 8.89 -23.57
CA SER A 53 12.25 7.75 -24.09
C SER A 53 10.98 7.53 -23.27
N GLU A 54 10.02 6.79 -23.85
CA GLU A 54 8.80 6.40 -23.11
C GLU A 54 9.13 5.52 -21.90
N SER A 55 10.11 4.63 -22.05
CA SER A 55 10.57 3.76 -20.95
C SER A 55 11.13 4.56 -19.78
N GLU A 56 11.99 5.55 -20.02
CA GLU A 56 12.53 6.41 -18.97
C GLU A 56 11.46 7.22 -18.26
N ARG A 57 10.44 7.72 -18.99
CA ARG A 57 9.33 8.43 -18.35
C ARG A 57 8.47 7.54 -17.47
N VAL A 58 8.21 6.31 -17.91
CA VAL A 58 7.49 5.31 -17.12
C VAL A 58 8.26 4.97 -15.86
N GLU A 59 9.56 4.74 -15.97
CA GLU A 59 10.44 4.44 -14.83
C GLU A 59 10.48 5.60 -13.83
N LEU A 60 10.71 6.83 -14.29
CA LEU A 60 10.70 8.01 -13.42
C LEU A 60 9.35 8.21 -12.74
N THR A 61 8.26 8.01 -13.47
CA THR A 61 6.91 8.11 -12.88
C THR A 61 6.68 7.05 -11.80
N ALA A 62 7.16 5.83 -12.01
CA ALA A 62 7.10 4.76 -11.01
C ALA A 62 7.92 5.11 -9.77
N ARG A 63 9.12 5.66 -9.93
CA ARG A 63 9.95 6.14 -8.81
C ARG A 63 9.25 7.20 -7.98
N PHE A 64 8.62 8.19 -8.60
CA PHE A 64 7.84 9.19 -7.86
C PHE A 64 6.70 8.55 -7.07
N LYS A 65 6.01 7.57 -7.65
CA LYS A 65 4.99 6.80 -6.92
C LYS A 65 5.59 6.10 -5.69
N ASP A 66 6.72 5.41 -5.85
CA ASP A 66 7.36 4.67 -4.76
C ASP A 66 7.84 5.61 -3.64
N VAL A 67 8.40 6.76 -4.00
CA VAL A 67 8.82 7.80 -3.04
C VAL A 67 7.63 8.36 -2.27
N ILE A 68 6.50 8.64 -2.93
CA ILE A 68 5.28 9.11 -2.29
C ILE A 68 4.74 8.06 -1.32
N VAL A 69 4.68 6.79 -1.73
CA VAL A 69 4.22 5.69 -0.89
C VAL A 69 5.14 5.50 0.32
N SER A 70 6.45 5.60 0.12
CA SER A 70 7.45 5.45 1.19
C SER A 70 7.45 6.61 2.18
N ALA A 71 7.03 7.81 1.77
CA ALA A 71 6.87 8.96 2.65
C ALA A 71 5.72 8.81 3.66
N GLY A 72 4.92 7.74 3.55
CA GLY A 72 3.89 7.31 4.49
C GLY A 72 2.53 7.97 4.28
N SER A 73 1.49 7.32 4.81
CA SER A 73 0.09 7.79 4.85
C SER A 73 -0.39 8.54 3.60
N SER A 74 -0.11 7.99 2.42
CA SER A 74 -0.53 8.55 1.13
C SER A 74 -1.16 7.48 0.24
N GLN A 75 -2.11 7.90 -0.60
CA GLN A 75 -2.72 7.10 -1.65
C GLN A 75 -2.31 7.66 -3.01
N VAL A 76 -1.96 6.79 -3.94
CA VAL A 76 -1.48 7.22 -5.27
C VAL A 76 -2.21 6.46 -6.37
N TRP A 77 -2.90 7.19 -7.23
CA TRP A 77 -3.49 6.66 -8.46
C TRP A 77 -2.75 7.18 -9.69
N ILE A 78 -2.45 6.28 -10.62
CA ILE A 78 -1.90 6.65 -11.91
C ILE A 78 -3.05 6.78 -12.91
N LYS A 79 -3.34 8.00 -13.37
CA LYS A 79 -4.28 8.23 -14.47
C LYS A 79 -3.51 8.39 -15.77
N ARG A 80 -3.76 7.47 -16.70
CA ARG A 80 -3.33 7.59 -18.10
C ARG A 80 -4.53 8.04 -18.91
N PRO A 81 -4.49 9.19 -19.59
CA PRO A 81 -5.61 9.60 -20.43
C PRO A 81 -5.82 8.58 -21.55
N ALA A 82 -7.06 8.20 -21.79
CA ALA A 82 -7.44 7.46 -22.98
C ALA A 82 -7.00 8.29 -24.19
N SER A 83 -6.29 7.66 -25.13
CA SER A 83 -5.68 8.17 -26.37
C SER A 83 -5.95 9.65 -26.70
N SER A 84 -4.89 10.47 -26.78
CA SER A 84 -5.00 11.86 -27.21
C SER A 84 -5.44 11.95 -28.67
N ARG A 85 -6.53 12.68 -28.93
CA ARG A 85 -6.83 13.19 -30.27
C ARG A 85 -5.74 14.20 -30.64
N HIS A 86 -5.09 14.05 -31.79
CA HIS A 86 -4.04 14.95 -32.35
C HIS A 86 -2.60 14.73 -31.87
N GLY A 87 -2.05 13.52 -31.91
CA GLY A 87 -0.59 13.34 -31.90
C GLY A 87 0.17 13.84 -30.65
N GLN A 88 -0.50 14.41 -29.66
CA GLN A 88 0.09 14.73 -28.38
C GLN A 88 0.19 13.47 -27.52
N ARG A 89 1.39 13.22 -26.99
CA ARG A 89 1.65 12.07 -26.11
C ARG A 89 0.78 12.16 -24.86
N PRO A 90 0.18 11.04 -24.40
CA PRO A 90 -0.68 11.06 -23.23
C PRO A 90 0.10 11.51 -22.00
N ASP A 91 -0.39 12.54 -21.32
CA ASP A 91 0.16 13.04 -20.07
C ASP A 91 -0.15 12.06 -18.93
N THR A 92 0.87 11.42 -18.38
CA THR A 92 0.70 10.62 -17.17
C THR A 92 0.52 11.56 -15.98
N SER A 93 -0.53 11.35 -15.21
CA SER A 93 -0.75 12.09 -13.96
C SER A 93 -0.83 11.15 -12.76
N LEU A 94 -0.17 11.53 -11.67
CA LEU A 94 -0.29 10.91 -10.35
C LEU A 94 -1.31 11.73 -9.56
N HIS A 95 -2.38 11.10 -9.13
CA HIS A 95 -3.33 11.66 -8.19
C HIS A 95 -2.98 11.15 -6.80
N VAL A 96 -2.63 12.05 -5.90
CA VAL A 96 -2.11 11.73 -4.57
C VAL A 96 -3.01 12.32 -3.52
N LEU A 97 -3.46 11.48 -2.59
CA LEU A 97 -4.04 11.93 -1.33
C LEU A 97 -3.01 11.69 -0.23
N ALA A 98 -2.68 12.72 0.50
CA ALA A 98 -1.82 12.61 1.67
C ALA A 98 -2.59 13.02 2.93
N ALA A 99 -2.53 12.21 3.98
CA ALA A 99 -3.06 12.60 5.28
C ALA A 99 -2.33 13.84 5.78
N SER A 100 -3.01 14.72 6.52
CA SER A 100 -2.41 15.98 7.04
C SER A 100 -1.12 15.72 7.84
N SER A 101 -1.02 14.56 8.51
CA SER A 101 0.19 14.15 9.22
C SER A 101 1.39 13.85 8.32
N ALA A 102 1.14 13.47 7.07
CA ALA A 102 2.17 13.05 6.10
C ALA A 102 2.38 14.06 4.98
N TYR A 103 1.48 15.03 4.77
CA TYR A 103 1.48 15.94 3.63
C TYR A 103 2.83 16.63 3.39
N ARG A 104 3.42 17.21 4.45
CA ARG A 104 4.73 17.86 4.37
C ARG A 104 5.86 16.89 4.05
N GLY A 105 5.79 15.67 4.61
CA GLY A 105 6.77 14.62 4.33
C GLY A 105 6.72 14.18 2.87
N VAL A 106 5.54 14.02 2.31
CA VAL A 106 5.34 13.70 0.88
C VAL A 106 5.90 14.81 0.00
N LEU A 107 5.64 16.07 0.31
CA LEU A 107 6.17 17.21 -0.46
C LEU A 107 7.71 17.24 -0.42
N ALA A 108 8.29 17.12 0.77
CA ALA A 108 9.76 17.07 0.93
C ALA A 108 10.39 15.87 0.20
N ALA A 109 9.73 14.72 0.18
CA ALA A 109 10.19 13.54 -0.53
C ALA A 109 10.16 13.76 -2.06
N LEU A 110 9.15 14.44 -2.59
CA LEU A 110 9.06 14.82 -4.00
C LEU A 110 10.16 15.82 -4.39
N GLU A 111 10.43 16.82 -3.55
CA GLU A 111 11.51 17.79 -3.75
C GLU A 111 12.88 17.11 -3.77
N ASN A 112 13.15 16.23 -2.81
CA ASN A 112 14.40 15.48 -2.73
C ASN A 112 14.59 14.55 -3.94
N GLU A 113 13.57 13.78 -4.35
CA GLU A 113 13.67 12.90 -5.52
C GLU A 113 13.90 13.71 -6.79
N SER A 114 13.20 14.85 -6.96
CA SER A 114 13.40 15.73 -8.10
C SER A 114 14.84 16.24 -8.16
N ALA A 115 15.40 16.66 -7.04
CA ALA A 115 16.78 17.09 -6.96
C ALA A 115 17.78 15.96 -7.28
N GLN A 116 17.57 14.75 -6.75
CA GLN A 116 18.43 13.59 -7.02
C GLN A 116 18.43 13.17 -8.48
N GLN A 117 17.31 13.33 -9.17
CA GLN A 117 17.14 12.98 -10.59
C GLN A 117 17.44 14.16 -11.53
N GLU A 118 17.92 15.29 -11.00
CA GLU A 118 18.14 16.54 -11.75
C GLU A 118 16.91 17.01 -12.53
N LEU A 119 15.74 16.93 -11.89
CA LEU A 119 14.45 17.31 -12.45
C LEU A 119 13.95 18.61 -11.82
N ASP A 120 13.19 19.36 -12.60
CA ASP A 120 12.52 20.56 -12.10
C ASP A 120 11.12 20.17 -11.57
N LEU A 121 10.83 20.59 -10.35
CA LEU A 121 9.50 20.47 -9.73
C LEU A 121 8.86 21.86 -9.68
N GLY A 122 7.96 22.12 -10.63
CA GLY A 122 7.27 23.41 -10.75
C GLY A 122 5.86 23.36 -10.21
N GLU A 123 5.49 24.28 -9.30
CA GLU A 123 4.11 24.46 -8.86
C GLU A 123 3.28 25.16 -9.95
N VAL A 124 2.12 24.59 -10.29
CA VAL A 124 1.21 25.15 -11.31
C VAL A 124 0.04 25.88 -10.64
N LYS A 125 -0.46 25.36 -9.54
CA LYS A 125 -1.57 25.92 -8.75
C LYS A 125 -1.55 25.38 -7.33
N GLY A 126 -1.66 26.26 -6.35
CA GLY A 126 -1.99 25.92 -4.98
C GLY A 126 -3.37 26.51 -4.62
N ASN A 127 -4.29 25.69 -4.12
CA ASN A 127 -5.57 26.13 -3.58
C ASN A 127 -5.81 25.42 -2.25
N GLY A 128 -6.14 26.18 -1.20
CA GLY A 128 -6.57 25.62 0.08
C GLY A 128 -8.08 25.83 0.28
N ARG A 129 -8.81 24.80 0.67
CA ARG A 129 -10.19 24.91 1.17
C ARG A 129 -10.28 24.33 2.57
N GLY A 130 -10.85 25.08 3.52
CA GLY A 130 -11.03 24.59 4.89
C GLY A 130 -9.71 24.26 5.62
N GLY A 131 -8.61 24.95 5.32
CA GLY A 131 -7.29 24.71 5.92
C GLY A 131 -6.50 23.55 5.32
N LEU A 132 -7.06 22.78 4.37
CA LEU A 132 -6.39 21.69 3.66
C LEU A 132 -5.79 22.18 2.34
N GLN A 133 -4.61 21.69 2.00
CA GLN A 133 -3.85 22.12 0.82
C GLN A 133 -4.16 21.23 -0.40
N THR A 134 -4.16 21.85 -1.57
CA THR A 134 -4.15 21.12 -2.85
C THR A 134 -3.11 21.79 -3.75
N ILE A 135 -2.17 21.05 -4.26
CA ILE A 135 -1.09 21.54 -5.13
C ILE A 135 -1.03 20.68 -6.40
N ASP A 136 -0.94 21.35 -7.54
CA ASP A 136 -0.63 20.74 -8.82
C ASP A 136 0.84 20.98 -9.14
N LEU A 137 1.62 19.92 -9.28
CA LEU A 137 3.04 19.96 -9.57
C LEU A 137 3.33 19.38 -10.96
N ASN A 138 4.21 20.03 -11.72
CA ASN A 138 4.79 19.47 -12.93
C ASN A 138 6.20 18.99 -12.64
N VAL A 139 6.48 17.73 -12.97
CA VAL A 139 7.84 17.19 -12.99
C VAL A 139 8.36 17.29 -14.41
N THR A 140 9.45 18.04 -14.60
CA THR A 140 10.01 18.31 -15.92
C THR A 140 11.53 18.08 -15.97
N ARG A 141 12.04 17.74 -17.16
CA ARG A 141 13.48 17.83 -17.49
C ARG A 141 13.61 18.84 -18.62
N GLY A 142 14.08 20.06 -18.28
CA GLY A 142 14.07 21.17 -19.22
C GLY A 142 12.66 21.49 -19.72
N ARG A 143 12.42 21.40 -21.05
CA ARG A 143 11.10 21.66 -21.65
C ARG A 143 10.18 20.45 -21.67
N GLN A 144 10.64 19.28 -21.26
CA GLN A 144 9.88 18.03 -21.35
C GLN A 144 9.21 17.70 -20.02
N ARG A 145 7.90 17.54 -20.05
CA ARG A 145 7.16 17.06 -18.89
C ARG A 145 7.22 15.53 -18.79
N ILE A 146 7.58 15.04 -17.61
CA ILE A 146 7.62 13.62 -17.26
C ILE A 146 6.25 13.18 -16.78
N CYS A 147 5.73 13.84 -15.76
CA CYS A 147 4.40 13.61 -15.21
C CYS A 147 3.85 14.87 -14.55
N ARG A 148 2.57 14.84 -14.26
CA ARG A 148 1.90 15.82 -13.39
C ARG A 148 1.52 15.12 -12.09
N ILE A 149 1.68 15.81 -10.96
CA ILE A 149 1.28 15.31 -9.64
C ILE A 149 0.21 16.23 -9.09
N HIS A 150 -0.99 15.67 -8.87
CA HIS A 150 -2.09 16.34 -8.17
C HIS A 150 -2.05 15.88 -6.72
N LEU A 151 -1.41 16.67 -5.85
CA LEU A 151 -1.29 16.36 -4.44
C LEU A 151 -2.39 17.10 -3.66
N ARG A 152 -3.24 16.33 -2.98
CA ARG A 152 -4.31 16.85 -2.14
C ARG A 152 -4.15 16.36 -0.71
N GLU A 153 -4.14 17.31 0.22
CA GLU A 153 -4.19 17.03 1.65
C GLU A 153 -5.60 16.59 2.05
N VAL A 154 -5.68 15.55 2.89
CA VAL A 154 -6.92 15.06 3.48
C VAL A 154 -6.73 14.88 4.99
N PRO A 155 -7.79 15.04 5.82
CA PRO A 155 -7.66 14.89 7.27
C PRO A 155 -7.13 13.49 7.66
N ARG A 156 -7.57 12.47 6.94
CA ARG A 156 -7.13 11.08 7.06
C ARG A 156 -7.35 10.33 5.77
N LEU A 157 -6.60 9.26 5.55
CA LEU A 157 -6.87 8.33 4.47
C LEU A 157 -8.03 7.40 4.84
N LEU A 158 -8.83 7.05 3.83
CA LEU A 158 -9.92 6.09 3.96
C LEU A 158 -9.53 4.79 3.27
N ARG A 159 -9.56 3.66 3.98
CA ARG A 159 -9.15 2.37 3.44
C ARG A 159 -10.17 1.29 3.69
N ALA A 160 -10.37 0.46 2.67
CA ALA A 160 -11.35 -0.63 2.65
C ALA A 160 -10.66 -1.93 2.26
N ALA A 161 -10.88 -3.01 2.98
CA ALA A 161 -10.56 -4.35 2.53
C ALA A 161 -11.84 -5.11 2.22
N ILE A 162 -11.84 -5.87 1.12
CA ILE A 162 -12.95 -6.74 0.73
C ILE A 162 -12.40 -8.15 0.65
N VAL A 163 -12.95 -9.03 1.47
CA VAL A 163 -12.61 -10.45 1.53
C VAL A 163 -13.70 -11.23 0.81
N ILE A 164 -13.30 -12.18 -0.02
CA ILE A 164 -14.22 -13.12 -0.67
C ILE A 164 -14.00 -14.48 -0.08
N ASP A 165 -15.00 -14.94 0.68
CA ASP A 165 -15.01 -16.23 1.39
C ASP A 165 -15.45 -17.39 0.49
N ASP A 166 -15.45 -18.62 1.02
CA ASP A 166 -15.94 -19.87 0.42
C ASP A 166 -15.32 -20.25 -0.92
N LEU A 167 -14.08 -19.83 -1.18
CA LEU A 167 -13.32 -20.23 -2.37
C LEU A 167 -12.74 -21.64 -2.21
N GLY A 168 -12.43 -22.30 -3.33
CA GLY A 168 -11.80 -23.63 -3.37
C GLY A 168 -12.68 -24.72 -3.96
N GLN A 169 -13.99 -24.52 -4.10
CA GLN A 169 -14.90 -25.46 -4.76
C GLN A 169 -14.89 -25.30 -6.29
N ASP A 170 -14.80 -24.08 -6.76
CA ASP A 170 -14.80 -23.72 -8.18
C ASP A 170 -13.65 -22.74 -8.49
N LEU A 171 -12.74 -23.15 -9.38
CA LEU A 171 -11.60 -22.32 -9.78
C LEU A 171 -12.02 -21.14 -10.67
N GLU A 172 -13.08 -21.30 -11.49
CA GLU A 172 -13.56 -20.24 -12.37
C GLU A 172 -14.14 -19.05 -11.60
N ALA A 173 -14.72 -19.29 -10.42
CA ALA A 173 -15.20 -18.22 -9.55
C ALA A 173 -14.04 -17.32 -9.08
N ALA A 174 -12.90 -17.91 -8.68
CA ALA A 174 -11.70 -17.16 -8.34
C ALA A 174 -11.14 -16.39 -9.54
N ARG A 175 -11.09 -17.00 -10.72
CA ARG A 175 -10.61 -16.36 -11.96
C ARG A 175 -11.43 -15.15 -12.34
N LYS A 176 -12.76 -15.22 -12.25
CA LYS A 176 -13.63 -14.06 -12.51
C LYS A 176 -13.32 -12.89 -11.57
N LEU A 177 -13.11 -13.15 -10.28
CA LEU A 177 -12.75 -12.14 -9.29
C LEU A 177 -11.35 -11.55 -9.57
N LEU A 178 -10.40 -12.37 -10.03
CA LEU A 178 -9.05 -11.92 -10.39
C LEU A 178 -9.04 -10.97 -11.60
N THR A 179 -10.10 -10.94 -12.43
CA THR A 179 -10.21 -9.94 -13.51
C THR A 179 -10.47 -8.52 -13.00
N LEU A 180 -10.92 -8.37 -11.75
CA LEU A 180 -11.15 -7.06 -11.16
C LEU A 180 -9.80 -6.40 -10.81
N PRO A 181 -9.55 -5.14 -11.24
CA PRO A 181 -8.26 -4.49 -11.06
C PRO A 181 -8.07 -3.91 -9.64
N TYR A 182 -8.63 -4.57 -8.64
CA TYR A 182 -8.59 -4.15 -7.24
C TYR A 182 -7.96 -5.24 -6.37
N PRO A 183 -7.21 -4.87 -5.30
CA PRO A 183 -6.53 -5.83 -4.44
C PRO A 183 -7.51 -6.49 -3.44
N LEU A 184 -8.41 -7.31 -3.95
CA LEU A 184 -9.28 -8.13 -3.12
C LEU A 184 -8.45 -9.18 -2.37
N THR A 185 -8.95 -9.65 -1.22
CA THR A 185 -8.39 -10.75 -0.44
C THR A 185 -9.25 -12.00 -0.63
N PHE A 186 -8.63 -13.13 -0.89
CA PHE A 186 -9.28 -14.38 -1.27
C PHE A 186 -9.16 -15.39 -0.14
N SER A 187 -10.28 -15.72 0.48
CA SER A 187 -10.36 -16.66 1.60
C SER A 187 -10.84 -18.03 1.13
N VAL A 188 -9.97 -19.02 1.29
CA VAL A 188 -10.11 -20.34 0.67
C VAL A 188 -10.42 -21.38 1.75
N LEU A 189 -11.48 -22.14 1.55
CA LEU A 189 -11.82 -23.31 2.38
C LEU A 189 -10.75 -24.40 2.20
N PRO A 190 -10.31 -25.06 3.28
CA PRO A 190 -9.36 -26.16 3.21
C PRO A 190 -10.01 -27.42 2.63
N HIS A 191 -9.18 -28.37 2.16
CA HIS A 191 -9.54 -29.73 1.75
C HIS A 191 -10.58 -29.85 0.63
N LEU A 192 -10.97 -28.75 -0.02
CA LEU A 192 -11.83 -28.82 -1.21
C LEU A 192 -10.99 -29.21 -2.45
N ARG A 193 -11.70 -29.62 -3.50
CA ARG A 193 -11.10 -30.08 -4.75
C ARG A 193 -10.07 -29.12 -5.34
N TYR A 194 -10.28 -27.81 -5.23
CA TYR A 194 -9.45 -26.79 -5.83
C TYR A 194 -8.80 -25.84 -4.79
N SER A 195 -8.81 -26.18 -3.49
CA SER A 195 -8.27 -25.31 -2.46
C SER A 195 -6.84 -24.87 -2.76
N GLN A 196 -5.95 -25.85 -2.95
CA GLN A 196 -4.56 -25.60 -3.26
C GLN A 196 -4.39 -24.84 -4.59
N ALA A 197 -5.06 -25.29 -5.67
CA ALA A 197 -4.98 -24.65 -6.98
C ALA A 197 -5.49 -23.21 -6.96
N THR A 198 -6.55 -22.92 -6.20
CA THR A 198 -7.07 -21.57 -6.00
C THR A 198 -6.06 -20.68 -5.29
N ALA A 199 -5.48 -21.16 -4.17
CA ALA A 199 -4.47 -20.42 -3.42
C ALA A 199 -3.24 -20.10 -4.27
N GLU A 200 -2.74 -21.07 -5.04
CA GLU A 200 -1.60 -20.89 -5.94
C GLU A 200 -1.89 -19.89 -7.07
N GLU A 201 -3.08 -19.93 -7.67
CA GLU A 201 -3.45 -19.02 -8.76
C GLU A 201 -3.64 -17.58 -8.25
N VAL A 202 -4.29 -17.43 -7.11
CA VAL A 202 -4.47 -16.13 -6.42
C VAL A 202 -3.10 -15.53 -6.07
N HIS A 203 -2.22 -16.31 -5.46
CA HIS A 203 -0.86 -15.86 -5.11
C HIS A 203 -0.05 -15.47 -6.35
N ARG A 204 -0.09 -16.27 -7.43
CA ARG A 204 0.60 -15.98 -8.69
C ARG A 204 0.09 -14.69 -9.35
N ALA A 205 -1.19 -14.36 -9.15
CA ALA A 205 -1.79 -13.10 -9.60
C ALA A 205 -1.43 -11.89 -8.71
N GLY A 206 -0.58 -12.07 -7.67
CA GLY A 206 -0.19 -11.00 -6.73
C GLY A 206 -1.33 -10.58 -5.81
N ARG A 207 -2.32 -11.45 -5.59
CA ARG A 207 -3.42 -11.23 -4.65
C ARG A 207 -3.17 -11.96 -3.35
N GLU A 208 -3.83 -11.51 -2.29
CA GLU A 208 -3.69 -12.08 -0.96
C GLU A 208 -4.59 -13.29 -0.77
N VAL A 209 -4.01 -14.35 -0.20
CA VAL A 209 -4.69 -15.58 0.21
C VAL A 209 -4.93 -15.56 1.71
N MET A 210 -6.12 -15.99 2.13
CA MET A 210 -6.46 -16.31 3.52
C MET A 210 -6.93 -17.77 3.61
N LEU A 211 -6.72 -18.39 4.76
CA LEU A 211 -7.39 -19.63 5.12
C LEU A 211 -8.78 -19.31 5.67
N HIS A 212 -9.82 -19.83 5.04
CA HIS A 212 -11.18 -19.79 5.55
C HIS A 212 -11.40 -21.01 6.46
N LEU A 213 -11.10 -20.83 7.76
CA LEU A 213 -11.00 -21.91 8.74
C LEU A 213 -12.39 -22.39 9.18
N PRO A 214 -12.76 -23.64 8.88
CA PRO A 214 -14.04 -24.19 9.29
C PRO A 214 -14.15 -24.31 10.81
N MET A 215 -15.22 -23.81 11.37
CA MET A 215 -15.47 -23.84 12.81
C MET A 215 -16.90 -24.30 13.13
N GLU A 216 -17.06 -25.00 14.23
CA GLU A 216 -18.33 -25.56 14.67
C GLU A 216 -19.41 -24.48 14.80
N ALA A 217 -20.54 -24.74 14.16
CA ALA A 217 -21.74 -23.91 14.25
C ALA A 217 -22.73 -24.46 15.28
N GLU A 218 -23.70 -23.63 15.68
CA GLU A 218 -24.82 -24.07 16.53
C GLU A 218 -25.54 -25.28 15.92
N PRO A 219 -26.05 -26.19 16.75
CA PRO A 219 -26.79 -27.37 16.28
C PRO A 219 -27.94 -26.99 15.34
N GLY A 220 -28.04 -27.71 14.23
CA GLY A 220 -29.05 -27.47 13.20
C GLY A 220 -28.60 -26.52 12.06
N ALA A 221 -27.42 -25.98 12.11
CA ALA A 221 -26.87 -25.22 10.99
C ALA A 221 -26.60 -26.13 9.77
N HIS A 222 -27.01 -25.69 8.60
CA HIS A 222 -26.78 -26.37 7.33
C HIS A 222 -26.33 -25.33 6.26
N PRO A 223 -25.39 -25.70 5.38
CA PRO A 223 -24.57 -26.91 5.37
C PRO A 223 -23.69 -27.04 6.60
N LEU A 224 -23.03 -28.20 6.81
CA LEU A 224 -22.02 -28.38 7.84
C LEU A 224 -20.73 -27.65 7.45
N PRO A 225 -19.89 -27.24 8.44
CA PRO A 225 -18.69 -26.47 8.16
C PRO A 225 -17.63 -27.14 7.26
N GLY A 226 -17.68 -28.45 7.08
CA GLY A 226 -16.78 -29.19 6.20
C GLY A 226 -15.63 -29.91 6.91
N GLU A 227 -14.72 -30.45 6.11
CA GLU A 227 -13.50 -31.10 6.59
C GLU A 227 -12.56 -30.08 7.21
N GLY A 228 -11.80 -30.47 8.24
CA GLY A 228 -10.92 -29.55 8.98
C GLY A 228 -11.65 -28.69 10.01
N THR A 229 -12.89 -29.02 10.36
CA THR A 229 -13.69 -28.22 11.31
C THR A 229 -13.09 -28.24 12.71
N ILE A 230 -12.83 -27.05 13.26
CA ILE A 230 -12.48 -26.84 14.66
C ILE A 230 -13.75 -26.95 15.52
N CYS A 231 -13.80 -27.97 16.38
CA CYS A 231 -14.95 -28.28 17.22
C CYS A 231 -14.71 -27.99 18.70
N THR A 232 -15.76 -27.61 19.39
CA THR A 232 -15.77 -27.54 20.86
C THR A 232 -15.47 -28.93 21.45
N GLY A 233 -14.64 -28.99 22.51
CA GLY A 233 -14.22 -30.25 23.11
C GLY A 233 -12.94 -30.85 22.54
N MET A 234 -12.38 -30.31 21.45
CA MET A 234 -11.04 -30.70 20.99
C MET A 234 -9.98 -30.37 22.03
N SER A 235 -9.03 -31.27 22.18
CA SER A 235 -7.80 -31.01 22.93
C SER A 235 -6.90 -29.99 22.19
N ASN A 236 -5.99 -29.35 22.92
CA ASN A 236 -5.02 -28.41 22.31
C ASN A 236 -4.21 -29.08 21.17
N ALA A 237 -3.81 -30.33 21.34
CA ALA A 237 -3.07 -31.08 20.32
C ALA A 237 -3.92 -31.34 19.06
N GLU A 238 -5.22 -31.59 19.22
CA GLU A 238 -6.14 -31.75 18.09
C GLU A 238 -6.36 -30.43 17.37
N VAL A 239 -6.58 -29.33 18.07
CA VAL A 239 -6.69 -27.99 17.46
C VAL A 239 -5.45 -27.67 16.66
N HIS A 240 -4.26 -27.84 17.25
CA HIS A 240 -2.98 -27.60 16.57
C HIS A 240 -2.84 -28.43 15.30
N ARG A 241 -3.11 -29.73 15.37
CA ARG A 241 -3.02 -30.63 14.23
C ARG A 241 -4.01 -30.26 13.11
N VAL A 242 -5.24 -29.91 13.46
CA VAL A 242 -6.28 -29.55 12.47
C VAL A 242 -5.86 -28.25 11.78
N VAL A 243 -5.53 -27.18 12.52
CA VAL A 243 -5.14 -25.91 11.93
C VAL A 243 -3.91 -26.06 11.02
N GLN A 244 -2.91 -26.87 11.43
CA GLN A 244 -1.75 -27.13 10.59
C GLN A 244 -2.09 -27.85 9.29
N ASN A 245 -2.98 -28.85 9.33
CA ASN A 245 -3.42 -29.57 8.14
C ASN A 245 -4.20 -28.64 7.19
N ASP A 246 -5.05 -27.79 7.74
CA ASP A 246 -5.82 -26.81 6.96
C ASP A 246 -4.91 -25.80 6.28
N LEU A 247 -3.91 -25.26 7.01
CA LEU A 247 -2.89 -24.38 6.44
C LEU A 247 -2.06 -25.06 5.35
N ALA A 248 -1.74 -26.34 5.50
CA ALA A 248 -1.02 -27.09 4.48
C ALA A 248 -1.83 -27.26 3.18
N SER A 249 -3.17 -27.30 3.28
CA SER A 249 -4.06 -27.40 2.10
C SER A 249 -4.32 -26.07 1.41
N VAL A 250 -4.04 -24.94 2.10
CA VAL A 250 -4.19 -23.57 1.55
C VAL A 250 -2.84 -22.83 1.65
N PRO A 251 -1.90 -23.12 0.74
CA PRO A 251 -0.58 -22.49 0.77
C PRO A 251 -0.67 -20.99 0.57
N PHE A 252 0.37 -20.26 1.03
CA PHE A 252 0.49 -18.79 0.93
C PHE A 252 -0.52 -18.00 1.76
N ALA A 253 -1.27 -18.62 2.67
CA ALA A 253 -2.19 -17.91 3.53
C ALA A 253 -1.44 -16.88 4.40
N ALA A 254 -1.81 -15.60 4.29
CA ALA A 254 -1.26 -14.50 5.08
C ALA A 254 -2.05 -14.25 6.37
N GLY A 255 -3.28 -14.76 6.43
CA GLY A 255 -4.19 -14.63 7.56
C GLY A 255 -5.30 -15.67 7.54
N VAL A 256 -6.17 -15.60 8.53
CA VAL A 256 -7.26 -16.54 8.75
C VAL A 256 -8.53 -15.78 9.09
N ASN A 257 -9.67 -16.23 8.59
CA ASN A 257 -10.98 -15.86 9.12
C ASN A 257 -11.82 -17.13 9.34
N ASN A 258 -12.85 -17.03 10.17
CA ASN A 258 -13.69 -18.19 10.46
C ASN A 258 -14.77 -18.40 9.41
N HIS A 259 -14.87 -19.63 8.90
CA HIS A 259 -16.06 -20.14 8.21
C HIS A 259 -17.05 -20.67 9.22
N MET A 260 -18.29 -20.16 9.18
CA MET A 260 -19.29 -20.48 10.20
C MET A 260 -18.75 -20.18 11.62
N GLY A 261 -18.88 -21.11 12.56
CA GLY A 261 -18.29 -20.99 13.89
C GLY A 261 -19.18 -20.28 14.91
N SER A 262 -20.50 -20.24 14.73
CA SER A 262 -21.39 -19.57 15.67
C SER A 262 -21.36 -20.18 17.08
N LEU A 263 -20.92 -21.44 17.23
CA LEU A 263 -20.69 -22.08 18.51
C LEU A 263 -19.21 -21.94 18.94
N ALA A 264 -18.28 -22.31 18.08
CA ALA A 264 -16.86 -22.34 18.39
C ALA A 264 -16.29 -20.97 18.76
N THR A 265 -16.65 -19.89 18.03
CA THR A 265 -16.15 -18.54 18.28
C THR A 265 -16.61 -17.91 19.58
N ARG A 266 -17.59 -18.49 20.27
CA ARG A 266 -18.01 -18.11 21.64
C ARG A 266 -17.17 -18.75 22.73
N ASN A 267 -16.40 -19.79 22.39
CA ASN A 267 -15.60 -20.54 23.37
C ASN A 267 -14.22 -19.89 23.53
N TRP A 268 -14.02 -19.20 24.66
CA TRP A 268 -12.77 -18.50 24.97
C TRP A 268 -11.56 -19.43 24.96
N VAL A 269 -11.67 -20.62 25.57
CA VAL A 269 -10.56 -21.56 25.69
C VAL A 269 -10.16 -22.08 24.32
N LEU A 270 -11.14 -22.54 23.51
CA LEU A 270 -10.90 -23.01 22.17
C LEU A 270 -10.27 -21.94 21.28
N MET A 271 -10.82 -20.72 21.29
CA MET A 271 -10.26 -19.60 20.50
C MET A 271 -8.86 -19.21 20.96
N THR A 272 -8.54 -19.37 22.26
CA THR A 272 -7.18 -19.13 22.75
C THR A 272 -6.19 -20.11 22.12
N GLU A 273 -6.54 -21.38 22.01
CA GLU A 273 -5.64 -22.37 21.38
C GLU A 273 -5.52 -22.14 19.88
N VAL A 274 -6.61 -21.84 19.16
CA VAL A 274 -6.56 -21.45 17.76
C VAL A 274 -5.62 -20.26 17.58
N MET A 275 -5.78 -19.17 18.34
CA MET A 275 -4.95 -17.96 18.17
C MET A 275 -3.47 -18.20 18.50
N LYS A 276 -3.13 -19.12 19.41
CA LYS A 276 -1.74 -19.52 19.63
C LYS A 276 -1.12 -20.13 18.37
N VAL A 277 -1.82 -21.06 17.71
CA VAL A 277 -1.33 -21.67 16.48
C VAL A 277 -1.16 -20.61 15.38
N LEU A 278 -2.11 -19.67 15.25
CA LEU A 278 -2.00 -18.58 14.27
C LEU A 278 -0.80 -17.66 14.56
N ALA A 279 -0.51 -17.40 15.85
CA ALA A 279 0.63 -16.61 16.26
C ALA A 279 1.98 -17.28 15.91
N GLU A 280 2.09 -18.59 16.11
CA GLU A 280 3.27 -19.40 15.73
C GLU A 280 3.58 -19.28 14.24
N HIS A 281 2.52 -19.20 13.40
CA HIS A 281 2.61 -19.01 11.96
C HIS A 281 2.65 -17.54 11.51
N GLN A 282 2.66 -16.57 12.45
CA GLN A 282 2.67 -15.12 12.19
C GLN A 282 1.45 -14.62 11.37
N LEU A 283 0.35 -15.32 11.43
CA LEU A 283 -0.88 -15.03 10.70
C LEU A 283 -1.70 -13.94 11.41
N TYR A 284 -2.42 -13.13 10.66
CA TYR A 284 -3.43 -12.23 11.22
C TYR A 284 -4.81 -12.92 11.24
N PHE A 285 -5.74 -12.36 12.02
CA PHE A 285 -7.08 -12.90 12.13
C PHE A 285 -8.16 -11.86 11.81
N ILE A 286 -9.20 -12.29 11.07
CA ILE A 286 -10.41 -11.50 10.86
C ILE A 286 -11.60 -12.29 11.43
N ASP A 287 -12.25 -11.72 12.45
CA ASP A 287 -13.50 -12.26 12.99
C ASP A 287 -14.64 -12.01 12.00
N SER A 288 -15.14 -13.07 11.35
CA SER A 288 -16.27 -13.00 10.41
C SER A 288 -17.60 -12.69 11.09
N ARG A 289 -17.64 -12.72 12.44
CA ARG A 289 -18.81 -12.38 13.26
C ARG A 289 -20.09 -13.11 12.82
N THR A 290 -20.00 -14.41 12.74
CA THR A 290 -21.15 -15.30 12.44
C THR A 290 -22.13 -15.42 13.61
N THR A 291 -21.74 -14.91 14.78
CA THR A 291 -22.60 -14.70 15.94
C THR A 291 -22.28 -13.36 16.60
N PRO A 292 -23.26 -12.65 17.18
CA PRO A 292 -22.99 -11.45 17.95
C PRO A 292 -22.20 -11.72 19.25
N ASP A 293 -22.19 -12.97 19.72
CA ASP A 293 -21.54 -13.40 20.98
C ASP A 293 -20.09 -13.89 20.80
N THR A 294 -19.50 -13.70 19.61
CA THR A 294 -18.12 -14.08 19.34
C THR A 294 -17.16 -13.40 20.32
N VAL A 295 -16.18 -14.15 20.81
CA VAL A 295 -15.05 -13.67 21.59
C VAL A 295 -13.74 -13.67 20.77
N ALA A 296 -13.79 -14.12 19.53
CA ALA A 296 -12.62 -14.38 18.68
C ALA A 296 -11.71 -13.17 18.53
N LEU A 297 -12.26 -11.99 18.21
CA LEU A 297 -11.48 -10.75 18.12
C LEU A 297 -10.80 -10.40 19.46
N ALA A 298 -11.53 -10.48 20.57
CA ALA A 298 -11.00 -10.14 21.89
C ALA A 298 -9.86 -11.09 22.30
N VAL A 299 -9.99 -12.38 21.98
CA VAL A 299 -8.94 -13.38 22.22
C VAL A 299 -7.73 -13.11 21.33
N ALA A 300 -7.93 -12.85 20.02
CA ALA A 300 -6.83 -12.53 19.10
C ALA A 300 -6.01 -11.32 19.59
N GLN A 301 -6.69 -10.24 19.96
CA GLN A 301 -6.05 -9.04 20.50
C GLN A 301 -5.28 -9.33 21.80
N ARG A 302 -5.85 -10.14 22.71
CA ARG A 302 -5.19 -10.52 23.96
C ARG A 302 -3.95 -11.38 23.74
N GLN A 303 -3.92 -12.19 22.68
CA GLN A 303 -2.76 -12.97 22.25
C GLN A 303 -1.75 -12.16 21.43
N GLY A 304 -2.01 -10.87 21.21
CA GLY A 304 -1.12 -9.98 20.47
C GLY A 304 -1.17 -10.16 18.94
N LEU A 305 -2.16 -10.87 18.41
CA LEU A 305 -2.33 -11.00 16.95
C LEU A 305 -2.82 -9.67 16.38
N ARG A 306 -2.37 -9.39 15.17
CA ARG A 306 -3.02 -8.38 14.33
C ARG A 306 -4.39 -8.92 13.95
N ALA A 307 -5.43 -8.23 14.35
CA ALA A 307 -6.79 -8.71 14.14
C ALA A 307 -7.79 -7.57 13.96
N CYS A 308 -8.84 -7.86 13.21
CA CYS A 308 -10.01 -6.98 13.09
C CYS A 308 -11.28 -7.82 12.96
N TYR A 309 -12.38 -7.18 12.61
CA TYR A 309 -13.68 -7.84 12.43
C TYR A 309 -14.34 -7.38 11.14
N ARG A 310 -15.27 -8.18 10.61
CA ARG A 310 -16.13 -7.84 9.50
C ARG A 310 -17.12 -6.74 9.91
N ALA A 311 -17.05 -5.62 9.23
CA ALA A 311 -17.99 -4.50 9.42
C ALA A 311 -19.31 -4.71 8.70
N VAL A 312 -19.27 -5.24 7.46
CA VAL A 312 -20.46 -5.45 6.62
C VAL A 312 -20.37 -6.80 5.92
N PHE A 313 -21.51 -7.51 5.86
CA PHE A 313 -21.71 -8.70 5.06
C PHE A 313 -22.40 -8.31 3.76
N LEU A 314 -21.84 -8.69 2.61
CA LEU A 314 -22.21 -8.09 1.33
C LEU A 314 -23.43 -8.77 0.67
N ASP A 315 -23.62 -10.06 0.87
CA ASP A 315 -24.44 -10.92 0.04
C ASP A 315 -25.24 -11.98 0.81
N ASP A 316 -25.69 -11.64 2.00
CA ASP A 316 -26.64 -12.45 2.78
C ASP A 316 -27.92 -12.78 1.97
N THR A 317 -28.24 -11.92 1.02
CA THR A 317 -29.21 -12.16 -0.02
C THR A 317 -28.53 -12.05 -1.38
N GLU A 318 -28.52 -13.15 -2.15
CA GLU A 318 -27.82 -13.29 -3.42
C GLU A 318 -28.46 -12.50 -4.56
N THR A 319 -28.57 -11.19 -4.42
CA THR A 319 -29.08 -10.30 -5.48
C THR A 319 -28.19 -9.06 -5.63
N ILE A 320 -28.03 -8.61 -6.88
CA ILE A 320 -27.25 -7.40 -7.18
C ILE A 320 -27.75 -6.17 -6.41
N PRO A 321 -29.07 -5.88 -6.34
CA PRO A 321 -29.56 -4.72 -5.59
C PRO A 321 -29.23 -4.79 -4.09
N TYR A 322 -29.32 -5.97 -3.47
CA TYR A 322 -28.97 -6.16 -2.08
C TYR A 322 -27.47 -5.89 -1.86
N THR A 323 -26.62 -6.56 -2.63
CA THR A 323 -25.15 -6.39 -2.52
C THR A 323 -24.72 -4.94 -2.75
N LEU A 324 -25.30 -4.24 -3.74
CA LEU A 324 -25.05 -2.80 -3.94
C LEU A 324 -25.51 -1.96 -2.74
N GLY A 325 -26.62 -2.34 -2.08
CA GLY A 325 -27.07 -1.72 -0.84
C GLY A 325 -26.03 -1.86 0.27
N GLN A 326 -25.53 -3.09 0.50
CA GLN A 326 -24.50 -3.38 1.49
C GLN A 326 -23.15 -2.67 1.18
N LEU A 327 -22.76 -2.59 -0.07
CA LEU A 327 -21.58 -1.84 -0.48
C LEU A 327 -21.70 -0.34 -0.20
N ARG A 328 -22.91 0.25 -0.32
CA ARG A 328 -23.16 1.65 0.08
C ARG A 328 -23.06 1.82 1.60
N GLU A 329 -23.59 0.90 2.38
CA GLU A 329 -23.43 0.86 3.84
C GLU A 329 -21.95 0.72 4.22
N PHE A 330 -21.22 -0.16 3.55
CA PHE A 330 -19.80 -0.31 3.75
C PHE A 330 -19.01 0.98 3.46
N ARG A 331 -19.34 1.67 2.35
CA ARG A 331 -18.74 2.98 2.03
C ARG A 331 -19.03 4.01 3.13
N ARG A 332 -20.26 4.03 3.66
CA ARG A 332 -20.64 4.91 4.78
C ARG A 332 -19.81 4.58 6.03
N PHE A 333 -19.72 3.31 6.39
CA PHE A 333 -18.92 2.84 7.53
C PHE A 333 -17.46 3.30 7.42
N VAL A 334 -16.82 3.09 6.26
CA VAL A 334 -15.43 3.51 6.03
C VAL A 334 -15.27 5.03 6.13
N LYS A 335 -16.21 5.81 5.60
CA LYS A 335 -16.20 7.27 5.75
C LYS A 335 -16.26 7.72 7.21
N GLU A 336 -17.06 7.06 8.02
CA GLU A 336 -17.22 7.39 9.45
C GLU A 336 -16.03 6.91 10.29
N ARG A 337 -15.52 5.70 10.02
CA ARG A 337 -14.48 5.04 10.84
C ARG A 337 -13.07 5.21 10.31
N GLY A 338 -12.90 5.52 9.05
CA GLY A 338 -11.61 5.63 8.36
C GLY A 338 -11.18 4.34 7.68
N VAL A 339 -11.47 3.20 8.29
CA VAL A 339 -11.09 1.86 7.81
C VAL A 339 -12.23 0.87 8.02
N GLY A 340 -12.29 -0.19 7.21
CA GLY A 340 -13.28 -1.24 7.38
C GLY A 340 -12.99 -2.49 6.54
N VAL A 341 -13.55 -3.62 6.96
CA VAL A 341 -13.54 -4.90 6.23
C VAL A 341 -14.97 -5.27 5.86
N ALA A 342 -15.21 -5.56 4.59
CA ALA A 342 -16.42 -6.23 4.13
C ALA A 342 -16.11 -7.66 3.72
N ILE A 343 -17.07 -8.56 3.91
CA ILE A 343 -16.98 -9.95 3.47
C ILE A 343 -18.15 -10.25 2.54
N GLY A 344 -17.86 -10.93 1.44
CA GLY A 344 -18.85 -11.50 0.51
C GLY A 344 -18.36 -12.84 -0.03
N HIS A 345 -19.18 -13.48 -0.88
CA HIS A 345 -18.94 -14.81 -1.42
C HIS A 345 -18.82 -14.76 -2.95
N PRO A 346 -18.33 -15.82 -3.61
CA PRO A 346 -18.05 -15.81 -5.05
C PRO A 346 -19.31 -15.99 -5.93
N HIS A 347 -20.44 -15.47 -5.46
CA HIS A 347 -21.68 -15.47 -6.26
C HIS A 347 -21.56 -14.58 -7.49
N ALA A 348 -22.16 -14.97 -8.60
CA ALA A 348 -22.14 -14.17 -9.82
C ALA A 348 -22.71 -12.75 -9.60
N THR A 349 -23.72 -12.64 -8.74
CA THR A 349 -24.32 -11.37 -8.34
C THR A 349 -23.37 -10.47 -7.54
N THR A 350 -22.56 -11.06 -6.67
CA THR A 350 -21.53 -10.34 -5.90
C THR A 350 -20.41 -9.84 -6.79
N VAL A 351 -19.91 -10.69 -7.70
CA VAL A 351 -18.88 -10.29 -8.67
C VAL A 351 -19.37 -9.13 -9.52
N GLU A 352 -20.60 -9.18 -10.02
CA GLU A 352 -21.17 -8.11 -10.82
C GLU A 352 -21.37 -6.82 -10.02
N ALA A 353 -21.87 -6.92 -8.79
CA ALA A 353 -22.05 -5.77 -7.92
C ALA A 353 -20.70 -5.10 -7.59
N LEU A 354 -19.66 -5.88 -7.29
CA LEU A 354 -18.29 -5.38 -7.08
C LEU A 354 -17.74 -4.68 -8.32
N ALA A 355 -17.88 -5.28 -9.50
CA ALA A 355 -17.41 -4.67 -10.75
C ALA A 355 -18.03 -3.29 -10.98
N ARG A 356 -19.31 -3.11 -10.62
CA ARG A 356 -20.03 -1.83 -10.74
C ARG A 356 -19.63 -0.82 -9.65
N PHE A 357 -19.40 -1.27 -8.42
CA PHE A 357 -19.29 -0.40 -7.26
C PHE A 357 -17.85 -0.02 -6.89
N LEU A 358 -16.86 -0.87 -7.14
CA LEU A 358 -15.45 -0.58 -6.79
C LEU A 358 -14.94 0.76 -7.35
N PRO A 359 -15.29 1.18 -8.59
CA PRO A 359 -14.97 2.53 -9.07
C PRO A 359 -15.59 3.67 -8.25
N GLU A 360 -16.75 3.43 -7.60
CA GLU A 360 -17.37 4.44 -6.74
C GLU A 360 -16.62 4.64 -5.41
N LEU A 361 -15.93 3.59 -4.90
CA LEU A 361 -15.05 3.72 -3.74
C LEU A 361 -13.86 4.62 -4.08
N GLU A 362 -13.24 4.40 -5.23
CA GLU A 362 -12.13 5.24 -5.71
C GLU A 362 -12.58 6.71 -5.89
N GLN A 363 -13.75 6.95 -6.49
CA GLN A 363 -14.32 8.30 -6.62
C GLN A 363 -14.64 8.96 -5.27
N ALA A 364 -14.86 8.15 -4.24
CA ALA A 364 -15.12 8.60 -2.87
C ALA A 364 -13.82 8.76 -2.04
N ASP A 365 -12.65 8.68 -2.68
CA ASP A 365 -11.33 8.72 -2.06
C ASP A 365 -11.09 7.59 -1.04
N ILE A 366 -11.71 6.43 -1.27
CA ILE A 366 -11.51 5.23 -0.46
C ILE A 366 -10.60 4.29 -1.23
N GLU A 367 -9.45 3.98 -0.66
CA GLU A 367 -8.51 3.00 -1.20
C GLU A 367 -8.96 1.59 -0.84
N VAL A 368 -9.03 0.73 -1.85
CA VAL A 368 -9.15 -0.71 -1.62
C VAL A 368 -7.75 -1.27 -1.42
N VAL A 369 -7.55 -1.98 -0.31
CA VAL A 369 -6.26 -2.58 0.08
C VAL A 369 -6.45 -4.05 0.42
N GLN A 370 -5.35 -4.82 0.41
CA GLN A 370 -5.36 -6.17 0.94
C GLN A 370 -5.65 -6.14 2.45
N ALA A 371 -6.29 -7.17 2.97
CA ALA A 371 -6.66 -7.22 4.37
C ALA A 371 -5.44 -7.18 5.31
N SER A 372 -4.31 -7.78 4.91
CA SER A 372 -3.05 -7.72 5.67
C SER A 372 -2.52 -6.29 5.82
N GLU A 373 -2.72 -5.43 4.84
CA GLU A 373 -2.34 -4.02 4.93
C GLU A 373 -3.23 -3.28 5.91
N LEU A 374 -4.54 -3.56 5.86
CA LEU A 374 -5.51 -2.90 6.73
C LEU A 374 -5.31 -3.25 8.20
N VAL A 375 -5.09 -4.53 8.55
CA VAL A 375 -4.91 -4.98 9.94
C VAL A 375 -3.62 -4.44 10.60
N ARG A 376 -2.69 -3.88 9.83
CA ARG A 376 -1.48 -3.21 10.34
C ARG A 376 -1.71 -1.75 10.73
N LEU A 377 -2.85 -1.17 10.36
CA LEU A 377 -3.12 0.24 10.59
C LEU A 377 -3.52 0.50 12.05
N PRO A 378 -3.02 1.58 12.67
CA PRO A 378 -3.41 1.95 14.04
C PRO A 378 -4.91 2.19 14.19
N GLU A 379 -5.58 2.63 13.13
CA GLU A 379 -7.02 2.86 13.09
C GLU A 379 -7.81 1.59 13.32
N VAL A 380 -7.35 0.45 12.78
CA VAL A 380 -8.00 -0.86 12.96
C VAL A 380 -7.98 -1.30 14.42
N ALA A 381 -6.87 -1.06 15.12
CA ALA A 381 -6.77 -1.41 16.55
C ALA A 381 -7.76 -0.61 17.41
N ARG A 382 -8.27 0.52 16.91
CA ARG A 382 -9.27 1.37 17.59
C ARG A 382 -10.70 1.06 17.19
N LEU A 383 -10.90 0.17 16.20
CA LEU A 383 -12.23 -0.28 15.84
C LEU A 383 -12.76 -1.20 16.95
N HIS A 384 -13.85 -0.79 17.55
CA HIS A 384 -14.63 -1.65 18.44
C HIS A 384 -15.88 -2.13 17.68
N PRO A 385 -16.23 -3.42 17.77
CA PRO A 385 -17.49 -3.89 17.24
C PRO A 385 -18.64 -3.07 17.87
N PRO A 386 -19.71 -2.79 17.13
CA PRO A 386 -20.86 -2.10 17.69
C PRO A 386 -21.34 -2.89 18.92
N GLN A 387 -21.50 -2.17 20.04
CA GLN A 387 -22.12 -2.75 21.23
C GLN A 387 -23.54 -3.20 20.86
N LYS A 388 -23.99 -4.30 21.43
CA LYS A 388 -25.42 -4.71 21.28
C LYS A 388 -26.28 -3.49 21.69
N PRO A 389 -27.32 -3.13 20.91
CA PRO A 389 -28.32 -2.25 21.45
C PRO A 389 -28.81 -2.90 22.75
N GLY A 390 -28.68 -2.15 23.85
CA GLY A 390 -29.17 -2.60 25.15
C GLY A 390 -30.65 -2.95 24.99
N TYR A 391 -31.00 -4.18 25.30
CA TYR A 391 -32.38 -4.59 25.49
C TYR A 391 -32.89 -4.04 26.83
#